data_94d104a1762f1d3f49b0b2f6be7bcf44
#
_entry.id   94d104a1762f1d3f49b0b2f6be7bcf44
#
_cell.length_a   1.000
_cell.length_b   1.000
_cell.length_c   1.000
_cell.angle_alpha   90.00
_cell.angle_beta   90.00
_cell.angle_gamma   90.00
#
_symmetry.space_group_name_H-M   'P 1'
#
loop_
_entity.id
_entity.type
_entity.pdbx_description
1 polymer ?
#
loop_
_entity_poly.entity_id
_entity_poly.type
_entity_poly.pdbx_seq_one_letter_code
_entity_poly.pdbx_strand_id
1 'polypeptide(L)'
;REVDIKLDPLGYDDNAYIGMCRREVFDAYLRNRAADLGTTLVNGLVQKIDTGRNRQGPYTLHYADYSGGGPTGDQKTLDVDLIIGADGANSRVAKAMDAGDYNVAIAFQERIKLPAEEMTYYEDLAEMYVGTDVSPDFYAWVFPKYDHVAVGTGTMQQNQSLIKGLQKGIRERANKRLFKGEV
;
A
#
# COMPACT_ATOMS: atom_id res chain seq x y z
N ARG A 1 24.66 3.87 12.96
CA ARG A 1 24.32 4.53 14.22
C ARG A 1 22.82 4.30 14.44
N GLU A 2 22.42 3.80 15.59
CA GLU A 2 21.04 3.61 16.02
C GLU A 2 20.60 4.81 16.83
N VAL A 3 19.38 5.28 16.64
CA VAL A 3 18.80 6.40 17.38
C VAL A 3 17.34 6.06 17.67
N ASP A 4 17.00 6.06 18.96
CA ASP A 4 15.63 5.94 19.42
C ASP A 4 14.96 7.30 19.40
N ILE A 5 13.83 7.41 18.70
CA ILE A 5 13.00 8.61 18.68
C ILE A 5 11.74 8.34 19.48
N LYS A 6 11.63 9.03 20.62
CA LYS A 6 10.38 9.03 21.39
C LYS A 6 9.42 10.07 20.83
N LEU A 7 8.14 9.77 20.77
CA LEU A 7 7.14 10.70 20.24
C LEU A 7 6.76 11.80 21.26
N ASP A 8 6.91 11.54 22.55
CA ASP A 8 6.58 12.49 23.64
C ASP A 8 7.24 13.88 23.50
N PRO A 9 8.55 13.99 23.14
CA PRO A 9 9.21 15.29 23.01
C PRO A 9 8.68 16.17 21.86
N LEU A 10 7.86 15.60 20.98
CA LEU A 10 7.29 16.33 19.86
C LEU A 10 6.01 17.06 20.22
N GLY A 11 5.60 17.05 21.50
CA GLY A 11 4.40 17.74 21.99
C GLY A 11 3.10 17.07 21.57
N TYR A 12 3.15 15.80 21.21
CA TYR A 12 1.95 15.01 21.03
C TYR A 12 1.34 14.64 22.40
N ASP A 13 0.03 14.48 22.40
CA ASP A 13 -0.72 13.95 23.53
C ASP A 13 -0.15 12.59 23.98
N ASP A 14 -0.24 12.28 25.28
CA ASP A 14 0.20 11.00 25.88
C ASP A 14 -0.43 9.76 25.21
N ASN A 15 -1.46 9.94 24.40
CA ASN A 15 -2.12 8.91 23.60
C ASN A 15 -1.64 8.86 22.13
N ALA A 16 -0.60 9.60 21.75
CA ALA A 16 -0.08 9.55 20.39
C ALA A 16 0.57 8.20 20.08
N TYR A 17 0.15 7.54 19.03
CA TYR A 17 0.69 6.26 18.59
C TYR A 17 0.71 6.13 17.07
N ILE A 18 1.54 5.22 16.57
CA ILE A 18 1.53 4.81 15.17
C ILE A 18 0.87 3.44 15.09
N GLY A 19 -0.35 3.41 14.53
CA GLY A 19 -1.10 2.17 14.37
C GLY A 19 -0.53 1.30 13.24
N MET A 20 -0.13 0.08 13.55
CA MET A 20 0.29 -0.92 12.58
C MET A 20 -0.80 -1.97 12.41
N CYS A 21 -1.29 -2.16 11.18
CA CYS A 21 -2.36 -3.12 10.90
C CYS A 21 -2.07 -3.92 9.63
N ARG A 22 -2.71 -5.08 9.54
CA ARG A 22 -2.76 -5.87 8.31
C ARG A 22 -3.80 -5.25 7.37
N ARG A 23 -3.36 -4.80 6.21
CA ARG A 23 -4.21 -4.09 5.25
C ARG A 23 -5.38 -4.94 4.73
N GLU A 24 -5.18 -6.24 4.55
CA GLU A 24 -6.27 -7.15 4.16
C GLU A 24 -7.44 -7.18 5.15
N VAL A 25 -7.15 -7.03 6.46
CA VAL A 25 -8.18 -6.95 7.50
C VAL A 25 -8.84 -5.57 7.52
N PHE A 26 -8.02 -4.53 7.51
CA PHE A 26 -8.50 -3.15 7.57
C PHE A 26 -9.30 -2.75 6.33
N ASP A 27 -8.81 -3.09 5.14
CA ASP A 27 -9.50 -2.79 3.88
C ASP A 27 -10.82 -3.57 3.76
N ALA A 28 -10.86 -4.83 4.22
CA ALA A 28 -12.10 -5.60 4.30
C ALA A 28 -13.11 -4.98 5.27
N TYR A 29 -12.66 -4.52 6.43
CA TYR A 29 -13.50 -3.81 7.40
C TYR A 29 -14.14 -2.56 6.81
N LEU A 30 -13.34 -1.69 6.16
CA LEU A 30 -13.85 -0.45 5.56
C LEU A 30 -14.83 -0.73 4.42
N ARG A 31 -14.52 -1.71 3.58
CA ARG A 31 -15.41 -2.14 2.49
C ARG A 31 -16.75 -2.64 3.01
N ASN A 32 -16.72 -3.51 4.02
CA ASN A 32 -17.95 -4.06 4.62
C ASN A 32 -18.77 -2.94 5.29
N ARG A 33 -18.12 -2.02 6.00
CA ARG A 33 -18.79 -0.84 6.57
C ARG A 33 -19.47 0.02 5.51
N ALA A 34 -18.84 0.22 4.36
CA ALA A 34 -19.48 0.95 3.25
C ALA A 34 -20.74 0.20 2.74
N ALA A 35 -20.68 -1.13 2.61
CA ALA A 35 -21.82 -1.94 2.22
C ALA A 35 -22.96 -1.87 3.24
N ASP A 36 -22.65 -1.96 4.53
CA ASP A 36 -23.64 -1.85 5.62
C ASP A 36 -24.33 -0.48 5.64
N LEU A 37 -23.68 0.55 5.14
CA LEU A 37 -24.23 1.90 4.96
C LEU A 37 -24.96 2.10 3.61
N GLY A 38 -25.19 1.03 2.84
CA GLY A 38 -25.98 1.05 1.61
C GLY A 38 -25.18 1.20 0.31
N THR A 39 -23.84 1.15 0.34
CA THR A 39 -23.02 1.17 -0.87
C THR A 39 -23.11 -0.18 -1.60
N THR A 40 -23.38 -0.15 -2.89
CA THR A 40 -23.29 -1.34 -3.74
C THR A 40 -21.82 -1.65 -4.04
N LEU A 41 -21.36 -2.84 -3.65
CA LEU A 41 -20.01 -3.33 -3.95
C LEU A 41 -20.02 -4.11 -5.27
N VAL A 42 -19.10 -3.77 -6.16
CA VAL A 42 -18.88 -4.48 -7.42
C VAL A 42 -17.45 -5.04 -7.43
N ASN A 43 -17.33 -6.36 -7.53
CA ASN A 43 -16.03 -7.01 -7.73
C ASN A 43 -15.63 -6.91 -9.21
N GLY A 44 -15.16 -5.75 -9.63
CA GLY A 44 -14.91 -5.46 -11.03
C GLY A 44 -13.63 -4.69 -11.29
N LEU A 45 -13.16 -4.79 -12.52
CA LEU A 45 -12.02 -4.03 -13.03
C LEU A 45 -12.51 -3.02 -14.07
N VAL A 46 -12.48 -1.73 -13.74
CA VAL A 46 -12.77 -0.67 -14.72
C VAL A 46 -11.66 -0.68 -15.78
N GLN A 47 -12.06 -0.82 -17.03
CA GLN A 47 -11.15 -0.91 -18.18
C GLN A 47 -11.10 0.39 -18.98
N LYS A 48 -12.25 1.07 -19.11
CA LYS A 48 -12.40 2.32 -19.84
C LYS A 48 -13.40 3.23 -19.15
N ILE A 49 -13.19 4.53 -19.27
CA ILE A 49 -14.08 5.58 -18.77
C ILE A 49 -14.40 6.50 -19.95
N ASP A 50 -15.67 6.59 -20.33
CA ASP A 50 -16.14 7.60 -21.27
C ASP A 50 -16.57 8.83 -20.48
N THR A 51 -15.93 9.95 -20.77
CA THR A 51 -16.08 11.20 -20.03
C THR A 51 -16.92 12.18 -20.83
N GLY A 52 -18.02 12.22 -21.13
CA GLY A 52 -18.80 13.20 -21.89
C GLY A 52 -18.03 14.37 -22.52
N ARG A 53 -18.70 15.30 -23.12
CA ARG A 53 -18.04 16.48 -23.69
C ARG A 53 -17.39 17.32 -22.58
N ASN A 54 -16.16 17.75 -22.83
CA ASN A 54 -15.37 18.56 -21.90
C ASN A 54 -15.13 17.93 -20.52
N ARG A 55 -15.22 16.60 -20.41
CA ARG A 55 -15.03 15.86 -19.15
C ARG A 55 -15.99 16.29 -18.02
N GLN A 56 -17.20 16.69 -18.35
CA GLN A 56 -18.21 17.18 -17.41
C GLN A 56 -19.34 16.18 -17.17
N GLY A 57 -19.17 14.91 -17.59
CA GLY A 57 -20.23 13.91 -17.50
C GLY A 57 -21.38 14.08 -18.51
N PRO A 58 -22.35 13.20 -18.52
CA PRO A 58 -22.37 11.97 -17.74
C PRO A 58 -21.18 11.05 -18.06
N TYR A 59 -20.84 10.18 -17.13
CA TYR A 59 -19.73 9.26 -17.27
C TYR A 59 -20.23 7.85 -17.46
N THR A 60 -19.63 7.09 -18.39
CA THR A 60 -19.89 5.67 -18.54
C THR A 60 -18.64 4.87 -18.19
N LEU A 61 -18.74 4.01 -17.18
CA LEU A 61 -17.71 3.06 -16.81
C LEU A 61 -17.89 1.75 -17.60
N HIS A 62 -16.84 1.30 -18.29
CA HIS A 62 -16.78 -0.02 -18.87
C HIS A 62 -15.91 -0.90 -17.99
N TYR A 63 -16.45 -2.00 -17.48
CA TYR A 63 -15.76 -2.84 -16.54
C TYR A 63 -15.99 -4.33 -16.77
N ALA A 64 -15.03 -5.14 -16.37
CA ALA A 64 -15.17 -6.57 -16.27
C ALA A 64 -15.66 -6.91 -14.85
N ASP A 65 -16.81 -7.54 -14.75
CA ASP A 65 -17.40 -7.98 -13.48
C ASP A 65 -16.98 -9.43 -13.18
N TYR A 66 -16.30 -9.62 -12.08
CA TYR A 66 -15.80 -10.93 -11.63
C TYR A 66 -16.71 -11.61 -10.59
N SER A 67 -17.87 -11.06 -10.31
CA SER A 67 -18.82 -11.63 -9.33
C SER A 67 -19.27 -13.04 -9.68
N GLY A 68 -19.27 -13.40 -10.96
CA GLY A 68 -19.57 -14.75 -11.46
C GLY A 68 -18.43 -15.75 -11.35
N GLY A 69 -17.26 -15.38 -10.84
CA GLY A 69 -16.11 -16.27 -10.64
C GLY A 69 -15.37 -16.70 -11.92
N GLY A 70 -15.70 -16.13 -13.08
CA GLY A 70 -15.02 -16.41 -14.35
C GLY A 70 -13.64 -15.70 -14.43
N PRO A 71 -12.66 -16.26 -15.15
CA PRO A 71 -11.31 -15.70 -15.24
C PRO A 71 -11.23 -14.41 -16.04
N THR A 72 -12.16 -14.14 -16.94
CA THR A 72 -12.19 -12.96 -17.82
C THR A 72 -13.15 -11.87 -17.36
N GLY A 73 -14.06 -12.20 -16.46
CA GLY A 73 -15.17 -11.32 -16.04
C GLY A 73 -16.20 -11.07 -17.16
N ASP A 74 -17.41 -10.72 -16.77
CA ASP A 74 -18.47 -10.32 -17.69
C ASP A 74 -18.32 -8.85 -18.03
N GLN A 75 -18.36 -8.48 -19.33
CA GLN A 75 -18.27 -7.09 -19.75
C GLN A 75 -19.58 -6.35 -19.47
N LYS A 76 -19.50 -5.29 -18.67
CA LYS A 76 -20.63 -4.46 -18.26
C LYS A 76 -20.32 -2.99 -18.37
N THR A 77 -21.39 -2.20 -18.37
CA THR A 77 -21.32 -0.75 -18.31
C THR A 77 -22.13 -0.21 -17.15
N LEU A 78 -21.73 0.94 -16.63
CA LEU A 78 -22.44 1.66 -15.57
C LEU A 78 -22.35 3.16 -15.86
N ASP A 79 -23.51 3.82 -15.96
CA ASP A 79 -23.59 5.26 -16.07
C ASP A 79 -23.64 5.89 -14.67
N VAL A 80 -22.85 6.94 -14.47
CA VAL A 80 -22.73 7.65 -13.18
C VAL A 80 -22.61 9.16 -13.39
N ASP A 81 -23.08 9.92 -12.42
CA ASP A 81 -23.01 11.38 -12.43
C ASP A 81 -21.67 11.91 -11.94
N LEU A 82 -20.99 11.17 -11.07
CA LEU A 82 -19.72 11.55 -10.45
C LEU A 82 -18.79 10.33 -10.33
N ILE A 83 -17.49 10.55 -10.52
CA ILE A 83 -16.46 9.56 -10.29
C ILE A 83 -15.46 10.09 -9.25
N ILE A 84 -15.12 9.26 -8.26
CA ILE A 84 -14.02 9.49 -7.34
C ILE A 84 -12.94 8.45 -7.63
N GLY A 85 -11.77 8.92 -8.13
CA GLY A 85 -10.62 8.07 -8.38
C GLY A 85 -9.88 7.75 -7.09
N ALA A 86 -9.87 6.48 -6.69
CA ALA A 86 -9.10 5.94 -5.59
C ALA A 86 -8.35 4.65 -6.03
N ASP A 87 -7.92 4.64 -7.29
CA ASP A 87 -7.42 3.48 -8.03
C ASP A 87 -5.88 3.46 -8.15
N GLY A 88 -5.18 4.16 -7.24
CA GLY A 88 -3.75 4.06 -6.99
C GLY A 88 -2.86 4.79 -8.00
N ALA A 89 -1.56 4.53 -7.94
CA ALA A 89 -0.53 5.26 -8.69
C ALA A 89 -0.68 5.14 -10.23
N ASN A 90 -1.31 4.08 -10.73
CA ASN A 90 -1.60 3.90 -12.16
C ASN A 90 -3.05 4.25 -12.53
N SER A 91 -3.67 5.16 -11.77
CA SER A 91 -5.07 5.53 -11.86
C SER A 91 -5.59 5.71 -13.30
N ARG A 92 -6.63 4.96 -13.62
CA ARG A 92 -7.39 5.16 -14.87
C ARG A 92 -8.25 6.40 -14.82
N VAL A 93 -8.76 6.74 -13.65
CA VAL A 93 -9.56 7.97 -13.45
C VAL A 93 -8.68 9.18 -13.69
N ALA A 94 -7.49 9.25 -13.10
CA ALA A 94 -6.54 10.35 -13.33
C ALA A 94 -6.20 10.52 -14.83
N LYS A 95 -5.94 9.42 -15.54
CA LYS A 95 -5.66 9.42 -16.98
C LYS A 95 -6.87 9.90 -17.81
N ALA A 96 -8.08 9.43 -17.49
CA ALA A 96 -9.29 9.83 -18.20
C ALA A 96 -9.62 11.32 -17.99
N MET A 97 -9.30 11.87 -16.82
CA MET A 97 -9.52 13.28 -16.48
C MET A 97 -8.35 14.18 -16.85
N ASP A 98 -7.25 13.63 -17.39
CA ASP A 98 -6.02 14.37 -17.72
C ASP A 98 -5.50 15.18 -16.52
N ALA A 99 -5.37 14.49 -15.39
CA ALA A 99 -4.99 15.12 -14.13
C ALA A 99 -3.51 15.55 -14.07
N GLY A 100 -2.78 15.39 -15.18
CA GLY A 100 -1.36 15.71 -15.29
C GLY A 100 -0.45 14.57 -14.83
N ASP A 101 0.85 14.86 -14.86
CA ASP A 101 1.89 13.92 -14.45
C ASP A 101 2.24 14.13 -12.98
N TYR A 102 2.58 13.05 -12.29
CA TYR A 102 3.05 13.08 -10.91
C TYR A 102 4.21 12.09 -10.70
N ASN A 103 5.08 12.45 -9.78
CA ASN A 103 6.19 11.60 -9.42
C ASN A 103 5.70 10.39 -8.62
N VAL A 104 6.23 9.21 -8.95
CA VAL A 104 5.93 7.97 -8.26
C VAL A 104 7.20 7.37 -7.67
N ALA A 105 7.06 6.71 -6.53
CA ALA A 105 8.09 5.87 -5.95
C ALA A 105 7.75 4.39 -6.18
N ILE A 106 8.77 3.58 -6.34
CA ILE A 106 8.66 2.12 -6.34
C ILE A 106 8.95 1.65 -4.92
N ALA A 107 8.10 0.80 -4.39
CA ALA A 107 8.33 0.14 -3.12
C ALA A 107 8.25 -1.38 -3.28
N PHE A 108 9.08 -2.07 -2.53
CA PHE A 108 9.07 -3.52 -2.42
C PHE A 108 9.12 -3.90 -0.96
N GLN A 109 8.33 -4.89 -0.57
CA GLN A 109 8.39 -5.44 0.78
C GLN A 109 8.16 -6.95 0.80
N GLU A 110 8.79 -7.60 1.75
CA GLU A 110 8.57 -8.99 2.10
C GLU A 110 7.78 -9.07 3.41
N ARG A 111 6.94 -10.07 3.55
CA ARG A 111 6.29 -10.43 4.80
C ARG A 111 7.05 -11.59 5.40
N ILE A 112 7.66 -11.38 6.55
CA ILE A 112 8.50 -12.37 7.22
C ILE A 112 7.81 -12.78 8.51
N LYS A 113 7.39 -14.03 8.58
CA LYS A 113 6.82 -14.61 9.79
C LYS A 113 7.96 -14.89 10.77
N LEU A 114 7.85 -14.37 11.98
CA LEU A 114 8.81 -14.58 13.05
C LEU A 114 8.23 -15.49 14.14
N PRO A 115 9.06 -16.22 14.88
CA PRO A 115 8.66 -16.86 16.12
C PRO A 115 8.07 -15.83 17.11
N ALA A 116 7.13 -16.26 17.95
CA ALA A 116 6.44 -15.36 18.88
C ALA A 116 7.40 -14.59 19.81
N GLU A 117 8.48 -15.23 20.25
CA GLU A 117 9.52 -14.60 21.07
C GLU A 117 10.25 -13.46 20.37
N GLU A 118 10.45 -13.57 19.04
CA GLU A 118 11.09 -12.52 18.24
C GLU A 118 10.08 -11.39 17.92
N MET A 119 8.79 -11.72 17.79
CA MET A 119 7.74 -10.73 17.60
C MET A 119 7.57 -9.80 18.79
N THR A 120 7.82 -10.28 20.02
CA THR A 120 7.80 -9.45 21.23
C THR A 120 8.75 -8.25 21.15
N TYR A 121 9.90 -8.41 20.46
CA TYR A 121 10.83 -7.30 20.23
C TYR A 121 10.21 -6.20 19.36
N TYR A 122 9.35 -6.56 18.42
CA TYR A 122 8.72 -5.60 17.48
C TYR A 122 7.37 -5.06 17.95
N GLU A 123 6.83 -5.51 19.09
CA GLU A 123 5.47 -5.22 19.51
C GLU A 123 5.18 -3.71 19.57
N ASP A 124 6.13 -2.93 20.08
CA ASP A 124 6.04 -1.47 20.19
C ASP A 124 7.09 -0.73 19.36
N LEU A 125 7.67 -1.38 18.36
CA LEU A 125 8.81 -0.85 17.63
C LEU A 125 8.57 -0.81 16.11
N ALA A 126 8.70 0.36 15.52
CA ALA A 126 8.79 0.55 14.09
C ALA A 126 10.20 0.99 13.72
N GLU A 127 10.96 0.12 13.08
CA GLU A 127 12.32 0.44 12.64
C GLU A 127 12.32 1.12 11.28
N MET A 128 13.04 2.23 11.17
CA MET A 128 13.31 2.91 9.91
C MET A 128 14.81 2.97 9.66
N TYR A 129 15.21 2.67 8.44
CA TYR A 129 16.60 2.61 8.02
C TYR A 129 16.86 3.61 6.91
N VAL A 130 17.93 4.38 7.05
CA VAL A 130 18.38 5.36 6.06
C VAL A 130 19.81 5.04 5.62
N GLY A 131 20.12 5.35 4.38
CA GLY A 131 21.43 5.14 3.76
C GLY A 131 21.32 4.55 2.36
N THR A 132 22.31 4.82 1.53
CA THR A 132 22.30 4.48 0.10
C THR A 132 22.27 2.96 -0.20
N ASP A 133 22.66 2.16 0.76
CA ASP A 133 22.61 0.70 0.72
C ASP A 133 21.20 0.11 0.93
N VAL A 134 20.30 0.90 1.53
CA VAL A 134 18.90 0.51 1.76
C VAL A 134 17.89 1.37 1.00
N SER A 135 18.19 2.64 0.76
CA SER A 135 17.48 3.54 -0.13
C SER A 135 18.32 4.79 -0.42
N PRO A 136 18.49 5.19 -1.69
CA PRO A 136 19.27 6.38 -2.03
C PRO A 136 18.53 7.70 -1.77
N ASP A 137 17.20 7.69 -1.73
CA ASP A 137 16.35 8.89 -1.77
C ASP A 137 15.06 8.77 -0.94
N PHE A 138 14.92 7.66 -0.21
CA PHE A 138 13.79 7.38 0.65
C PHE A 138 14.25 6.70 1.94
N TYR A 139 13.54 5.68 2.43
CA TYR A 139 13.95 4.86 3.58
C TYR A 139 13.56 3.39 3.38
N ALA A 140 14.15 2.53 4.20
CA ALA A 140 13.70 1.17 4.36
C ALA A 140 13.10 0.97 5.75
N TRP A 141 12.35 -0.10 5.96
CA TRP A 141 11.60 -0.32 7.18
C TRP A 141 11.54 -1.78 7.60
N VAL A 142 11.36 -1.98 8.91
CA VAL A 142 10.86 -3.21 9.50
C VAL A 142 9.67 -2.83 10.38
N PHE A 143 8.46 -3.16 9.94
CA PHE A 143 7.23 -2.79 10.61
C PHE A 143 6.45 -4.02 11.08
N PRO A 144 6.08 -4.09 12.37
CA PRO A 144 5.29 -5.20 12.90
C PRO A 144 3.88 -5.23 12.29
N LYS A 145 3.37 -6.44 12.06
CA LYS A 145 2.04 -6.71 11.51
C LYS A 145 1.35 -7.86 12.24
N TYR A 146 1.38 -7.85 13.56
CA TYR A 146 0.80 -8.83 14.47
C TYR A 146 1.56 -10.16 14.51
N ASP A 147 1.57 -10.96 13.46
CA ASP A 147 2.19 -12.29 13.38
C ASP A 147 3.40 -12.35 12.44
N HIS A 148 3.74 -11.24 11.85
CA HIS A 148 4.88 -11.10 10.96
C HIS A 148 5.41 -9.67 10.97
N VAL A 149 6.58 -9.46 10.38
CA VAL A 149 7.10 -8.13 10.07
C VAL A 149 7.05 -7.88 8.57
N ALA A 150 6.73 -6.65 8.19
CA ALA A 150 6.87 -6.16 6.83
C ALA A 150 8.25 -5.51 6.69
N VAL A 151 9.14 -6.13 5.92
CA VAL A 151 10.50 -5.64 5.65
C VAL A 151 10.53 -5.10 4.25
N GLY A 152 10.82 -3.83 4.09
CA GLY A 152 10.74 -3.22 2.78
C GLY A 152 11.62 -2.00 2.59
N THR A 153 11.67 -1.54 1.35
CA THR A 153 12.36 -0.33 0.92
C THR A 153 11.59 0.34 -0.21
N GLY A 154 11.86 1.61 -0.41
CA GLY A 154 11.33 2.40 -1.51
C GLY A 154 12.38 3.27 -2.16
N THR A 155 12.14 3.70 -3.40
CA THR A 155 12.95 4.67 -4.12
C THR A 155 12.14 5.37 -5.20
N MET A 156 12.45 6.62 -5.47
CA MET A 156 11.90 7.36 -6.62
C MET A 156 12.60 7.01 -7.94
N GLN A 157 13.74 6.31 -7.88
CA GLN A 157 14.44 5.86 -9.08
C GLN A 157 13.69 4.72 -9.76
N GLN A 158 13.27 4.94 -11.01
CA GLN A 158 12.47 4.00 -11.80
C GLN A 158 13.31 2.83 -12.36
N ASN A 159 14.14 2.21 -11.53
CA ASN A 159 15.00 1.09 -11.90
C ASN A 159 14.66 -0.16 -11.09
N GLN A 160 13.95 -1.10 -11.70
CA GLN A 160 13.52 -2.33 -11.06
C GLN A 160 14.69 -3.22 -10.57
N SER A 161 15.85 -3.15 -11.20
CA SER A 161 17.01 -3.93 -10.76
C SER A 161 17.62 -3.39 -9.47
N LEU A 162 17.51 -2.08 -9.24
CA LEU A 162 17.97 -1.41 -8.04
C LEU A 162 17.21 -1.89 -6.80
N ILE A 163 15.89 -2.01 -6.90
CA ILE A 163 15.04 -2.34 -5.74
C ILE A 163 15.41 -3.69 -5.10
N LYS A 164 15.84 -4.66 -5.88
CA LYS A 164 16.31 -5.96 -5.36
C LYS A 164 17.60 -5.82 -4.55
N GLY A 165 18.52 -4.97 -4.99
CA GLY A 165 19.74 -4.66 -4.23
C GLY A 165 19.45 -3.96 -2.91
N LEU A 166 18.54 -3.00 -2.92
CA LEU A 166 18.09 -2.28 -1.73
C LEU A 166 17.38 -3.21 -0.74
N GLN A 167 16.53 -4.12 -1.24
CA GLN A 167 15.88 -5.12 -0.41
C GLN A 167 16.89 -6.06 0.25
N LYS A 168 17.93 -6.45 -0.45
CA LYS A 168 19.04 -7.20 0.14
C LYS A 168 19.74 -6.38 1.22
N GLY A 169 19.99 -5.11 1.00
CA GLY A 169 20.62 -4.20 1.95
C GLY A 169 19.84 -4.10 3.26
N ILE A 170 18.52 -3.88 3.21
CA ILE A 170 17.70 -3.85 4.42
C ILE A 170 17.69 -5.21 5.13
N ARG A 171 17.63 -6.32 4.38
CA ARG A 171 17.74 -7.66 4.95
C ARG A 171 19.06 -7.85 5.70
N GLU A 172 20.17 -7.42 5.14
CA GLU A 172 21.49 -7.50 5.77
C GLU A 172 21.60 -6.66 7.03
N ARG A 173 21.03 -5.45 7.04
CA ARG A 173 21.00 -4.59 8.24
C ARG A 173 20.11 -5.15 9.35
N ALA A 174 18.96 -5.66 9.03
CA ALA A 174 18.01 -6.24 9.96
C ALA A 174 18.38 -7.67 10.41
N ASN A 175 19.45 -8.20 9.90
CA ASN A 175 19.84 -9.61 9.83
C ASN A 175 19.83 -10.38 11.16
N LYS A 176 20.30 -9.77 12.24
CA LYS A 176 20.43 -10.43 13.53
C LYS A 176 19.08 -10.92 14.10
N ARG A 177 17.97 -10.30 13.69
CA ARG A 177 16.62 -10.58 14.17
C ARG A 177 15.77 -11.32 13.14
N LEU A 178 16.05 -11.15 11.87
CA LEU A 178 15.27 -11.72 10.76
C LEU A 178 15.69 -13.12 10.33
N PHE A 179 16.85 -13.61 10.74
CA PHE A 179 17.37 -14.91 10.29
C PHE A 179 16.54 -16.11 10.68
N LYS A 180 15.76 -16.03 11.72
CA LYS A 180 14.88 -17.11 12.17
C LYS A 180 13.49 -17.05 11.54
N GLY A 181 13.22 -16.06 10.70
CA GLY A 181 11.94 -15.83 10.07
C GLY A 181 11.79 -16.55 8.73
N GLU A 182 10.57 -16.95 8.41
CA GLU A 182 10.15 -17.51 7.14
C GLU A 182 9.54 -16.41 6.25
N VAL A 183 9.88 -16.41 4.93
CA VAL A 183 9.37 -15.46 3.93
C VAL A 183 8.10 -16.00 3.30
#